data_e3106e18887b28ff99d7921147a38328
#
_entry.id   e3106e18887b28ff99d7921147a38328
#
_cell.length_a   1.000
_cell.length_b   1.000
_cell.length_c   1.000
_cell.angle_alpha   90.00
_cell.angle_beta   90.00
_cell.angle_gamma   90.00
#
_symmetry.space_group_name_H-M   'P 1'
#
loop_
_entity.id
_entity.type
_entity.pdbx_description
1 polymer ?
#
loop_
_entity_poly.entity_id
_entity_poly.type
_entity_poly.pdbx_seq_one_letter_code
_entity_poly.pdbx_strand_id
1 'polypeptide(L)'
;YQGVKSSIERPLDAFDPGAKYHIPGNTPYTRYYLARVLQYQFHEGLCKAMDFQGPLHECSIYGSQIAGDQLRSMLALGQSRPWQDALESIIGTRELSGTAMLNYYAPLKEWLDNKNKDRVCGW
;
A
#
# COMPACT_ATOMS: atom_id res chain seq x y z
N TYR A 1 8.67 15.66 6.35
CA TYR A 1 8.43 14.61 5.34
C TYR A 1 7.13 13.83 5.58
N GLN A 2 6.55 13.86 6.76
CA GLN A 2 5.26 13.19 7.05
C GLN A 2 4.04 14.02 6.63
N GLY A 3 4.18 15.31 6.32
CA GLY A 3 3.06 16.19 6.05
C GLY A 3 2.20 16.54 7.28
N VAL A 4 2.69 16.25 8.47
CA VAL A 4 1.99 16.46 9.73
C VAL A 4 2.83 17.35 10.64
N LYS A 5 2.24 18.46 11.08
CA LYS A 5 2.85 19.36 12.07
C LYS A 5 2.60 18.81 13.49
N SER A 6 3.60 18.92 14.37
CA SER A 6 3.42 18.62 15.79
C SER A 6 2.34 19.52 16.39
N SER A 7 1.46 18.93 17.21
CA SER A 7 0.42 19.67 17.96
C SER A 7 0.99 20.44 19.16
N ILE A 8 2.22 20.13 19.56
CA ILE A 8 2.94 20.80 20.64
C ILE A 8 4.31 21.22 20.15
N GLU A 9 4.88 22.27 20.76
CA GLU A 9 6.25 22.65 20.50
C GLU A 9 7.20 21.57 21.00
N ARG A 10 8.20 21.21 20.16
CA ARG A 10 9.17 20.17 20.47
C ARG A 10 10.50 20.81 20.87
N PRO A 11 11.11 20.40 21.99
CA PRO A 11 12.44 20.88 22.37
C PRO A 11 13.50 20.39 21.36
N LEU A 12 14.57 21.18 21.19
CA LEU A 12 15.63 20.87 20.21
C LEU A 12 16.41 19.58 20.53
N ASP A 13 16.42 19.17 21.78
CA ASP A 13 17.07 17.95 22.27
C ASP A 13 16.16 16.73 22.29
N ALA A 14 14.91 16.83 21.80
CA ALA A 14 14.01 15.71 21.70
C ALA A 14 14.53 14.68 20.69
N PHE A 15 14.73 13.46 21.16
CA PHE A 15 15.15 12.33 20.32
C PHE A 15 14.01 11.33 20.12
N ASP A 16 13.03 11.71 19.29
CA ASP A 16 11.84 10.92 19.00
C ASP A 16 12.11 9.53 18.40
N PRO A 17 13.12 9.35 17.50
CA PRO A 17 13.42 8.03 16.95
C PRO A 17 13.77 7.00 18.03
N GLY A 18 14.39 7.40 19.13
CA GLY A 18 14.72 6.52 20.25
C GLY A 18 13.52 6.04 21.07
N ALA A 19 12.36 6.69 20.95
CA ALA A 19 11.14 6.32 21.66
C ALA A 19 10.49 5.04 21.11
N LYS A 20 10.87 4.59 19.91
CA LYS A 20 10.34 3.39 19.28
C LYS A 20 11.36 2.25 19.32
N TYR A 21 11.06 1.21 20.10
CA TYR A 21 11.94 0.03 20.30
C TYR A 21 12.59 -0.49 19.00
N HIS A 22 11.85 -0.54 17.90
CA HIS A 22 12.34 -1.09 16.63
C HIS A 22 13.51 -0.29 16.05
N ILE A 23 13.63 1.01 16.35
CA ILE A 23 14.72 1.85 15.85
C ILE A 23 16.02 1.54 16.62
N PRO A 24 16.10 1.73 17.95
CA PRO A 24 17.31 1.40 18.68
C PRO A 24 17.59 -0.12 18.71
N GLY A 25 16.56 -0.95 18.62
CA GLY A 25 16.67 -2.41 18.52
C GLY A 25 17.11 -2.94 17.16
N ASN A 26 17.35 -2.06 16.19
CA ASN A 26 17.77 -2.41 14.82
C ASN A 26 16.88 -3.49 14.17
N THR A 27 15.57 -3.41 14.40
CA THR A 27 14.60 -4.34 13.82
C THR A 27 14.19 -3.88 12.42
N PRO A 28 14.30 -4.73 11.39
CA PRO A 28 13.94 -4.34 10.01
C PRO A 28 12.42 -4.13 9.90
N TYR A 29 11.99 -2.87 9.82
CA TYR A 29 10.60 -2.47 9.92
C TYR A 29 10.02 -1.90 8.62
N THR A 30 10.86 -1.60 7.62
CA THR A 30 10.47 -1.09 6.31
C THR A 30 9.57 -2.06 5.55
N ARG A 31 9.64 -3.35 5.87
CA ARG A 31 8.80 -4.40 5.27
C ARG A 31 7.30 -4.12 5.36
N TYR A 32 6.84 -3.45 6.42
CA TYR A 32 5.43 -3.07 6.54
C TYR A 32 5.03 -1.97 5.56
N TYR A 33 5.93 -1.04 5.25
CA TYR A 33 5.69 -0.06 4.20
C TYR A 33 5.56 -0.74 2.83
N LEU A 34 6.47 -1.65 2.50
CA LEU A 34 6.43 -2.40 1.25
C LEU A 34 5.15 -3.25 1.15
N ALA A 35 4.74 -3.89 2.24
CA ALA A 35 3.49 -4.65 2.29
C ALA A 35 2.25 -3.75 2.05
N ARG A 36 2.29 -2.49 2.52
CA ARG A 36 1.23 -1.51 2.23
C ARG A 36 1.14 -1.16 0.74
N VAL A 37 2.24 -1.11 0.03
CA VAL A 37 2.25 -0.90 -1.42
C VAL A 37 1.76 -2.16 -2.14
N LEU A 38 2.30 -3.33 -1.78
CA LEU A 38 1.96 -4.62 -2.38
C LEU A 38 0.47 -4.96 -2.27
N GLN A 39 -0.19 -4.62 -1.17
CA GLN A 39 -1.62 -4.93 -1.01
C GLN A 39 -2.48 -4.35 -2.14
N TYR A 40 -2.13 -3.17 -2.66
CA TYR A 40 -2.85 -2.56 -3.77
C TYR A 40 -2.54 -3.25 -5.09
N GLN A 41 -1.30 -3.71 -5.32
CA GLN A 41 -0.97 -4.50 -6.50
C GLN A 41 -1.71 -5.84 -6.50
N PHE A 42 -1.76 -6.54 -5.37
CA PHE A 42 -2.55 -7.77 -5.23
C PHE A 42 -4.03 -7.51 -5.47
N HIS A 43 -4.58 -6.46 -4.87
CA HIS A 43 -5.98 -6.10 -5.06
C HIS A 43 -6.30 -5.81 -6.52
N GLU A 44 -5.48 -4.99 -7.19
CA GLU A 44 -5.64 -4.68 -8.62
C GLU A 44 -5.56 -5.95 -9.48
N GLY A 45 -4.61 -6.85 -9.21
CA GLY A 45 -4.47 -8.11 -9.93
C GLY A 45 -5.69 -9.02 -9.78
N LEU A 46 -6.21 -9.14 -8.57
CA LEU A 46 -7.41 -9.95 -8.29
C LEU A 46 -8.67 -9.34 -8.92
N CYS A 47 -8.81 -8.02 -8.91
CA CYS A 47 -9.91 -7.33 -9.59
C CYS A 47 -9.84 -7.52 -11.11
N LYS A 48 -8.65 -7.45 -11.69
CA LYS A 48 -8.44 -7.76 -13.12
C LYS A 48 -8.80 -9.21 -13.46
N ALA A 49 -8.43 -10.16 -12.60
CA ALA A 49 -8.76 -11.56 -12.81
C ALA A 49 -10.28 -11.82 -12.85
N MET A 50 -11.07 -10.99 -12.19
CA MET A 50 -12.53 -11.02 -12.20
C MET A 50 -13.17 -10.22 -13.34
N ASP A 51 -12.35 -9.63 -14.22
CA ASP A 51 -12.80 -8.71 -15.28
C ASP A 51 -13.61 -7.49 -14.75
N PHE A 52 -13.22 -6.99 -13.57
CA PHE A 52 -13.87 -5.82 -12.98
C PHE A 52 -13.54 -4.55 -13.80
N GLN A 53 -14.57 -3.79 -14.20
CA GLN A 53 -14.47 -2.64 -15.10
C GLN A 53 -14.68 -1.29 -14.40
N GLY A 54 -14.83 -1.25 -13.10
CA GLY A 54 -15.05 -0.02 -12.33
C GLY A 54 -13.76 0.59 -11.76
N PRO A 55 -13.88 1.70 -11.03
CA PRO A 55 -12.77 2.27 -10.28
C PRO A 55 -12.24 1.27 -9.24
N LEU A 56 -10.92 1.20 -9.09
CA LEU A 56 -10.29 0.16 -8.25
C LEU A 56 -10.78 0.16 -6.79
N HIS A 57 -11.10 1.33 -6.23
CA HIS A 57 -11.62 1.45 -4.85
C HIS A 57 -13.04 0.90 -4.66
N GLU A 58 -13.79 0.67 -5.74
CA GLU A 58 -15.13 0.06 -5.70
C GLU A 58 -15.09 -1.46 -5.93
N CYS A 59 -13.94 -1.99 -6.33
CA CYS A 59 -13.78 -3.42 -6.53
C CYS A 59 -13.86 -4.17 -5.20
N SER A 60 -14.66 -5.23 -5.16
CA SER A 60 -14.69 -6.18 -4.05
C SER A 60 -14.43 -7.59 -4.56
N ILE A 61 -13.45 -8.25 -3.98
CA ILE A 61 -13.13 -9.65 -4.27
C ILE A 61 -13.98 -10.62 -3.42
N TYR A 62 -14.84 -10.09 -2.56
CA TYR A 62 -15.67 -10.91 -1.67
C TYR A 62 -16.60 -11.83 -2.47
N GLY A 63 -16.59 -13.11 -2.12
CA GLY A 63 -17.41 -14.13 -2.78
C GLY A 63 -16.92 -14.57 -4.17
N SER A 64 -15.84 -13.99 -4.70
CA SER A 64 -15.27 -14.39 -5.98
C SER A 64 -14.46 -15.68 -5.86
N GLN A 65 -14.89 -16.74 -6.53
CA GLN A 65 -14.16 -18.01 -6.59
C GLN A 65 -12.82 -17.82 -7.33
N ILE A 66 -12.80 -17.06 -8.42
CA ILE A 66 -11.61 -16.81 -9.24
C ILE A 66 -10.54 -16.11 -8.42
N ALA A 67 -10.88 -14.99 -7.76
CA ALA A 67 -9.96 -14.26 -6.90
C ALA A 67 -9.49 -15.11 -5.71
N GLY A 68 -10.40 -15.89 -5.12
CA GLY A 68 -10.10 -16.78 -4.01
C GLY A 68 -9.12 -17.90 -4.37
N ASP A 69 -9.29 -18.52 -5.54
CA ASP A 69 -8.39 -19.58 -6.01
C ASP A 69 -6.99 -19.05 -6.34
N GLN A 70 -6.91 -17.87 -6.95
CA GLN A 70 -5.66 -17.22 -7.26
C GLN A 70 -4.91 -16.82 -5.98
N LEU A 71 -5.62 -16.23 -5.02
CA LEU A 71 -5.05 -15.85 -3.72
C LEU A 71 -4.59 -17.09 -2.93
N ARG A 72 -5.39 -18.18 -2.94
CA ARG A 72 -5.03 -19.46 -2.30
C ARG A 72 -3.77 -20.05 -2.91
N SER A 73 -3.64 -20.02 -4.23
CA SER A 73 -2.47 -20.53 -4.95
C SER A 73 -1.20 -19.76 -4.57
N MET A 74 -1.29 -18.43 -4.45
CA MET A 74 -0.19 -17.60 -3.97
C MET A 74 0.16 -17.90 -2.50
N LEU A 75 -0.82 -17.97 -1.62
CA LEU A 75 -0.60 -18.23 -0.19
C LEU A 75 -0.01 -19.64 0.05
N ALA A 76 -0.33 -20.62 -0.79
CA ALA A 76 0.22 -21.97 -0.71
C ALA A 76 1.72 -22.04 -0.98
N LEU A 77 2.31 -21.00 -1.59
CA LEU A 77 3.78 -20.90 -1.75
C LEU A 77 4.48 -20.75 -0.40
N GLY A 78 3.84 -20.13 0.59
CA GLY A 78 4.42 -19.86 1.91
C GLY A 78 5.76 -19.11 1.76
N GLN A 79 6.81 -19.64 2.41
CA GLN A 79 8.18 -19.14 2.30
C GLN A 79 9.07 -19.99 1.38
N SER A 80 8.49 -20.86 0.55
CA SER A 80 9.23 -21.75 -0.34
C SER A 80 9.83 -21.03 -1.55
N ARG A 81 9.38 -19.82 -1.84
CA ARG A 81 9.78 -19.01 -2.98
C ARG A 81 10.05 -17.56 -2.56
N PRO A 82 10.85 -16.80 -3.33
CA PRO A 82 10.96 -15.36 -3.17
C PRO A 82 9.60 -14.67 -3.30
N TRP A 83 9.40 -13.55 -2.58
CA TRP A 83 8.13 -12.79 -2.63
C TRP A 83 7.75 -12.32 -4.04
N GLN A 84 8.74 -12.12 -4.92
CA GLN A 84 8.50 -11.75 -6.32
C GLN A 84 7.74 -12.84 -7.09
N ASP A 85 7.96 -14.11 -6.76
CA ASP A 85 7.21 -15.23 -7.38
C ASP A 85 5.74 -15.18 -6.95
N ALA A 86 5.49 -14.85 -5.68
CA ALA A 86 4.14 -14.64 -5.17
C ALA A 86 3.44 -13.45 -5.87
N LEU A 87 4.15 -12.35 -6.04
CA LEU A 87 3.64 -11.18 -6.76
C LEU A 87 3.30 -11.54 -8.22
N GLU A 88 4.23 -12.17 -8.93
CA GLU A 88 4.07 -12.58 -10.33
C GLU A 88 2.87 -13.51 -10.53
N SER A 89 2.59 -14.39 -9.56
CA SER A 89 1.45 -15.33 -9.65
C SER A 89 0.09 -14.64 -9.67
N ILE A 90 -0.01 -13.41 -9.16
CA ILE A 90 -1.28 -12.65 -9.12
C ILE A 90 -1.31 -11.56 -10.20
N ILE A 91 -0.22 -10.82 -10.39
CA ILE A 91 -0.24 -9.64 -11.26
C ILE A 91 0.59 -9.78 -12.54
N GLY A 92 1.29 -10.90 -12.71
CA GLY A 92 2.09 -11.17 -13.92
C GLY A 92 3.41 -10.38 -14.02
N THR A 93 3.84 -9.71 -12.94
CA THR A 93 5.14 -9.02 -12.87
C THR A 93 5.83 -9.28 -11.54
N ARG A 94 7.15 -9.16 -11.55
CA ARG A 94 8.01 -9.30 -10.36
C ARG A 94 8.37 -7.96 -9.72
N GLU A 95 7.87 -6.86 -10.30
CA GLU A 95 8.28 -5.52 -9.90
C GLU A 95 7.31 -4.90 -8.87
N LEU A 96 7.88 -4.36 -7.80
CA LEU A 96 7.14 -3.53 -6.84
C LEU A 96 6.83 -2.18 -7.48
N SER A 97 5.55 -1.80 -7.50
CA SER A 97 5.11 -0.52 -8.04
C SER A 97 4.05 0.13 -7.16
N GLY A 98 4.16 1.45 -6.97
CA GLY A 98 3.13 2.25 -6.30
C GLY A 98 1.91 2.59 -7.16
N THR A 99 1.92 2.24 -8.46
CA THR A 99 0.88 2.66 -9.41
C THR A 99 -0.51 2.20 -8.99
N ALA A 100 -0.66 0.95 -8.55
CA ALA A 100 -1.96 0.44 -8.10
C ALA A 100 -2.52 1.21 -6.89
N MET A 101 -1.65 1.60 -5.96
CA MET A 101 -2.03 2.45 -4.83
C MET A 101 -2.48 3.85 -5.30
N LEU A 102 -1.76 4.46 -6.24
CA LEU A 102 -2.13 5.74 -6.83
C LEU A 102 -3.48 5.65 -7.57
N ASN A 103 -3.71 4.58 -8.33
CA ASN A 103 -4.98 4.33 -9.01
C ASN A 103 -6.14 4.18 -8.02
N TYR A 104 -5.93 3.46 -6.91
CA TYR A 104 -6.93 3.29 -5.88
C TYR A 104 -7.38 4.63 -5.28
N TYR A 105 -6.44 5.53 -5.02
CA TYR A 105 -6.69 6.84 -4.41
C TYR A 105 -6.90 7.97 -5.42
N ALA A 106 -6.89 7.71 -6.74
CA ALA A 106 -7.03 8.74 -7.75
C ALA A 106 -8.28 9.63 -7.57
N PRO A 107 -9.49 9.09 -7.29
CA PRO A 107 -10.67 9.92 -7.06
C PRO A 107 -10.56 10.80 -5.81
N LEU A 108 -9.95 10.29 -4.74
CA LEU A 108 -9.69 11.06 -3.53
C LEU A 108 -8.68 12.19 -3.81
N LYS A 109 -7.63 11.89 -4.57
CA LYS A 109 -6.64 12.90 -4.96
C LYS A 109 -7.28 14.02 -5.76
N GLU A 110 -8.08 13.69 -6.76
CA GLU A 110 -8.80 14.67 -7.58
C GLU A 110 -9.71 15.57 -6.72
N TRP A 111 -10.47 14.96 -5.80
CA TRP A 111 -11.31 15.71 -4.87
C TRP A 111 -10.50 16.64 -3.97
N LEU A 112 -9.36 16.18 -3.44
CA LEU A 112 -8.47 16.97 -2.61
C LEU A 112 -7.82 18.12 -3.38
N ASP A 113 -7.37 17.89 -4.61
CA ASP A 113 -6.80 18.91 -5.48
C ASP A 113 -7.81 20.04 -5.73
N ASN A 114 -9.07 19.67 -6.03
CA ASN A 114 -10.14 20.64 -6.20
C ASN A 114 -10.48 21.38 -4.89
N LYS A 115 -10.53 20.66 -3.77
CA LYS A 115 -10.88 21.25 -2.47
C LYS A 115 -9.81 22.19 -1.93
N ASN A 116 -8.56 21.95 -2.27
CA ASN A 116 -7.41 22.72 -1.79
C ASN A 116 -6.85 23.70 -2.82
N LYS A 117 -7.54 23.88 -3.96
CA LYS A 117 -7.07 24.69 -5.09
C LYS A 117 -6.58 26.09 -4.70
N ASP A 118 -7.29 26.72 -3.74
CA ASP A 118 -6.99 28.08 -3.30
C ASP A 118 -6.35 28.11 -1.90
N ARG A 119 -5.78 26.98 -1.45
CA ARG A 119 -5.15 26.84 -0.15
C ARG A 119 -3.65 26.65 -0.28
N VAL A 120 -2.90 27.28 0.59
CA VAL A 120 -1.48 26.95 0.79
C VAL A 120 -1.43 25.70 1.65
N CYS A 121 -1.06 24.57 1.07
CA CYS A 121 -0.90 23.29 1.75
C CYS A 121 0.59 22.99 1.89
N GLY A 122 0.97 22.50 3.06
CA GLY A 122 2.36 22.18 3.39
C GLY A 122 2.86 23.00 4.59
N TRP A 123 4.18 23.00 4.77
CA TRP A 123 4.91 23.68 5.85
C TRP A 123 5.92 24.66 5.27
#